data_304d663525e55bfb574207f6d5ddb085
#
_entry.id   304d663525e55bfb574207f6d5ddb085
#
_cell.length_a   1.000
_cell.length_b   1.000
_cell.length_c   1.000
_cell.angle_alpha   90.00
_cell.angle_beta   90.00
_cell.angle_gamma   90.00
#
_symmetry.space_group_name_H-M   'P 1'
#
loop_
_entity.id
_entity.type
_entity.pdbx_description
1 polymer ?
#
loop_
_entity_poly.entity_id
_entity_poly.type
_entity_poly.pdbx_seq_one_letter_code
_entity_poly.pdbx_strand_id
1 'polypeptide(L)'
;MSQCGLYCRSLSQEHEIRIALPTIIAKDVGMKTIDLITLRRDFHRAPELGFAENLTKARIAAILTELGLEVFEGVGVVGLLKQGSGNRAIGLRADMDALPIFETSTHDYVSQNPGTMHACGHDGHMTMLLGAAAILAKDPDFDGTVVFLFQPNEEHGLGAQAMLDEGILERFPIQEVYAIHNLPGAPLGQVSTRTGQICSSESLFEIIIEGQGGHASMPQMGRDAITIGAEIVQALQTIVSRKLAPGAGVVVSVTEFITNGQRNVLPGQATLKGDVRARMPQDREAVAKLMKQISEGIAAAHGVSISVAFNTEFIETINASGPTEAVVEAAGAQGLETIPNREPMSFSEDFAHFCQAVPGCLLLIGNGQEGPYGQPLHASNYDFNDALLPIGAAFWAQLVRDRLAKPAGEQGDNV
;
A
#
# COMPACT_ATOMS: atom_id res chain seq x y z
N MET A 1 10.23 -65.51 12.45
CA MET A 1 10.96 -65.40 13.72
C MET A 1 11.30 -63.97 13.92
N SER A 2 10.69 -63.43 14.84
CA SER A 2 10.76 -62.46 15.91
C SER A 2 10.77 -61.01 15.38
N GLN A 3 9.70 -60.25 15.60
CA GLN A 3 9.22 -59.50 16.80
C GLN A 3 10.19 -58.39 17.20
N CYS A 4 9.72 -57.14 16.99
CA CYS A 4 9.74 -55.98 17.87
C CYS A 4 9.15 -54.82 17.04
N GLY A 5 8.06 -54.20 17.27
CA GLY A 5 7.17 -54.05 18.44
C GLY A 5 7.30 -52.66 19.07
N LEU A 6 6.35 -51.72 18.66
CA LEU A 6 5.84 -50.63 19.48
C LEU A 6 6.82 -49.49 19.92
N TYR A 7 6.61 -48.27 19.41
CA TYR A 7 5.98 -47.18 20.19
C TYR A 7 5.77 -45.97 19.29
N CYS A 8 4.57 -45.88 18.71
CA CYS A 8 4.04 -44.61 18.23
C CYS A 8 3.15 -44.07 19.34
N ARG A 9 3.56 -43.05 20.05
CA ARG A 9 2.66 -42.25 20.89
C ARG A 9 2.53 -40.88 20.26
N SER A 10 1.35 -40.63 19.75
CA SER A 10 0.79 -39.34 19.40
C SER A 10 0.89 -38.36 20.59
N LEU A 11 1.41 -37.18 20.34
CA LEU A 11 1.15 -36.00 21.13
C LEU A 11 0.71 -34.89 20.18
N SER A 12 -0.56 -34.97 19.78
CA SER A 12 -1.31 -33.81 19.33
C SER A 12 -1.66 -33.02 20.60
N GLN A 13 -0.93 -31.97 20.89
CA GLN A 13 -1.41 -30.87 21.72
C GLN A 13 -1.71 -29.72 20.81
N GLU A 14 -2.95 -29.67 20.35
CA GLU A 14 -3.58 -28.46 19.85
C GLU A 14 -3.61 -27.46 21.02
N HIS A 15 -2.70 -26.49 20.97
CA HIS A 15 -2.84 -25.29 21.78
C HIS A 15 -3.87 -24.42 21.07
N GLU A 16 -5.16 -24.61 21.39
CA GLU A 16 -6.17 -23.57 21.20
C GLU A 16 -5.71 -22.31 21.95
N ILE A 17 -5.12 -21.38 21.25
CA ILE A 17 -4.97 -20.01 21.73
C ILE A 17 -6.40 -19.43 21.74
N ARG A 18 -7.09 -19.60 22.87
CA ARG A 18 -8.29 -18.84 23.18
C ARG A 18 -7.85 -17.40 23.46
N ILE A 19 -7.73 -16.60 22.40
CA ILE A 19 -7.79 -15.15 22.54
C ILE A 19 -9.19 -14.88 23.07
N ALA A 20 -9.27 -14.53 24.36
CA ALA A 20 -10.50 -14.04 24.97
C ALA A 20 -10.81 -12.69 24.31
N LEU A 21 -11.53 -12.72 23.18
CA LEU A 21 -12.16 -11.55 22.60
C LEU A 21 -13.03 -10.95 23.71
N PRO A 22 -12.82 -9.69 24.13
CA PRO A 22 -13.78 -9.04 24.99
C PRO A 22 -15.08 -8.97 24.21
N THR A 23 -16.06 -9.78 24.59
CA THR A 23 -17.43 -9.62 24.18
C THR A 23 -17.87 -8.27 24.74
N ILE A 24 -17.78 -7.21 23.92
CA ILE A 24 -18.31 -5.90 24.25
C ILE A 24 -19.83 -6.06 24.23
N ILE A 25 -20.36 -6.52 25.37
CA ILE A 25 -21.80 -6.55 25.63
C ILE A 25 -22.23 -5.09 25.76
N ALA A 26 -23.00 -4.66 24.78
CA ALA A 26 -23.69 -3.38 24.80
C ALA A 26 -24.63 -3.34 26.04
N LYS A 27 -24.33 -2.48 27.00
CA LYS A 27 -25.31 -1.95 27.93
C LYS A 27 -25.45 -0.45 27.66
N ASP A 28 -26.61 -0.16 27.11
CA ASP A 28 -27.34 1.12 27.10
C ASP A 28 -26.55 2.44 27.17
N VAL A 29 -26.33 3.03 26.01
CA VAL A 29 -26.68 4.40 25.63
C VAL A 29 -26.72 4.42 24.10
N GLY A 30 -27.77 4.92 23.46
CA GLY A 30 -28.23 4.80 22.08
C GLY A 30 -27.26 5.03 20.90
N MET A 31 -26.01 4.59 20.96
CA MET A 31 -25.11 4.57 19.82
C MET A 31 -25.10 3.18 19.19
N LYS A 32 -25.38 3.13 17.89
CA LYS A 32 -25.32 1.89 17.09
C LYS A 32 -23.92 1.31 17.11
N THR A 33 -23.78 0.05 17.49
CA THR A 33 -22.59 -0.76 17.27
C THR A 33 -22.45 -1.01 15.76
N ILE A 34 -21.31 -0.69 15.17
CA ILE A 34 -21.04 -1.02 13.76
C ILE A 34 -20.77 -2.52 13.66
N ASP A 35 -21.53 -3.21 12.81
CA ASP A 35 -21.20 -4.57 12.38
C ASP A 35 -20.12 -4.49 11.29
N LEU A 36 -18.86 -4.68 11.70
CA LEU A 36 -17.70 -4.55 10.82
C LEU A 36 -17.72 -5.55 9.66
N ILE A 37 -18.19 -6.78 9.90
CA ILE A 37 -18.24 -7.81 8.86
C ILE A 37 -19.26 -7.42 7.78
N THR A 38 -20.46 -7.04 8.18
CA THR A 38 -21.48 -6.59 7.23
C THR A 38 -21.00 -5.35 6.48
N LEU A 39 -20.41 -4.38 7.16
CA LEU A 39 -19.91 -3.15 6.55
C LEU A 39 -18.81 -3.41 5.51
N ARG A 40 -17.79 -4.22 5.83
CA ARG A 40 -16.72 -4.60 4.92
C ARG A 40 -17.28 -5.30 3.67
N ARG A 41 -18.19 -6.26 3.87
CA ARG A 41 -18.81 -6.99 2.75
C ARG A 41 -19.71 -6.11 1.90
N ASP A 42 -20.32 -5.07 2.46
CA ASP A 42 -21.05 -4.06 1.70
C ASP A 42 -20.13 -3.22 0.81
N PHE A 43 -18.96 -2.80 1.31
CA PHE A 43 -17.93 -2.16 0.48
C PHE A 43 -17.45 -3.10 -0.61
N HIS A 44 -17.19 -4.36 -0.29
CA HIS A 44 -16.75 -5.35 -1.27
C HIS A 44 -17.76 -5.59 -2.40
N ARG A 45 -19.07 -5.55 -2.09
CA ARG A 45 -20.13 -5.66 -3.11
C ARG A 45 -20.23 -4.46 -4.05
N ALA A 46 -19.81 -3.28 -3.62
CA ALA A 46 -19.95 -2.03 -4.36
C ALA A 46 -18.60 -1.31 -4.56
N PRO A 47 -17.58 -1.98 -5.14
CA PRO A 47 -16.26 -1.41 -5.32
C PRO A 47 -16.29 -0.31 -6.39
N GLU A 48 -15.51 0.75 -6.19
CA GLU A 48 -15.37 1.88 -7.11
C GLU A 48 -13.88 2.09 -7.43
N LEU A 49 -13.58 2.48 -8.67
CA LEU A 49 -12.21 2.77 -9.12
C LEU A 49 -11.73 4.11 -8.61
N GLY A 50 -10.40 4.28 -8.61
CA GLY A 50 -9.73 5.48 -8.17
C GLY A 50 -10.26 6.78 -8.76
N PHE A 51 -10.46 7.79 -7.92
CA PHE A 51 -11.15 9.06 -8.17
C PHE A 51 -12.62 8.96 -8.61
N ALA A 52 -13.22 7.78 -8.54
CA ALA A 52 -14.63 7.56 -8.80
C ALA A 52 -15.39 7.00 -7.58
N GLU A 53 -14.78 7.00 -6.39
CA GLU A 53 -15.27 6.41 -5.13
C GLU A 53 -16.38 7.25 -4.48
N ASN A 54 -17.40 7.64 -5.27
CA ASN A 54 -18.42 8.57 -4.81
C ASN A 54 -19.37 7.97 -3.76
N LEU A 55 -19.81 6.74 -3.95
CA LEU A 55 -20.70 6.05 -3.01
C LEU A 55 -19.94 5.62 -1.75
N THR A 56 -18.69 5.18 -1.92
CA THR A 56 -17.79 4.83 -0.84
C THR A 56 -17.54 6.03 0.06
N LYS A 57 -17.17 7.17 -0.51
CA LYS A 57 -16.98 8.45 0.22
C LYS A 57 -18.24 8.86 0.98
N ALA A 58 -19.38 8.88 0.30
CA ALA A 58 -20.65 9.27 0.92
C ALA A 58 -21.03 8.36 2.10
N ARG A 59 -20.78 7.04 1.98
CA ARG A 59 -21.04 6.09 3.06
C ARG A 59 -20.10 6.28 4.24
N ILE A 60 -18.82 6.50 4.00
CA ILE A 60 -17.82 6.79 5.05
C ILE A 60 -18.22 8.09 5.78
N ALA A 61 -18.50 9.17 5.05
CA ALA A 61 -18.90 10.45 5.62
C ALA A 61 -20.16 10.33 6.50
N ALA A 62 -21.14 9.56 6.06
CA ALA A 62 -22.36 9.30 6.83
C ALA A 62 -22.06 8.55 8.15
N ILE A 63 -21.23 7.49 8.10
CA ILE A 63 -20.85 6.72 9.30
C ILE A 63 -20.08 7.59 10.29
N LEU A 64 -19.10 8.36 9.84
CA LEU A 64 -18.31 9.26 10.70
C LEU A 64 -19.21 10.33 11.35
N THR A 65 -20.18 10.87 10.61
CA THR A 65 -21.17 11.81 11.12
C THR A 65 -22.09 11.17 12.18
N GLU A 66 -22.56 9.94 11.93
CA GLU A 66 -23.36 9.17 12.90
C GLU A 66 -22.59 8.87 14.19
N LEU A 67 -21.26 8.72 14.11
CA LEU A 67 -20.36 8.56 15.26
C LEU A 67 -20.08 9.89 15.99
N GLY A 68 -20.54 11.02 15.47
CA GLY A 68 -20.35 12.34 16.06
C GLY A 68 -19.01 13.01 15.76
N LEU A 69 -18.29 12.55 14.75
CA LEU A 69 -17.08 13.20 14.27
C LEU A 69 -17.41 14.44 13.42
N GLU A 70 -16.53 15.43 13.42
CA GLU A 70 -16.54 16.50 12.41
C GLU A 70 -16.01 15.94 11.10
N VAL A 71 -16.76 16.10 10.00
CA VAL A 71 -16.46 15.48 8.71
C VAL A 71 -16.21 16.54 7.64
N PHE A 72 -15.17 16.30 6.84
CA PHE A 72 -14.80 17.13 5.69
C PHE A 72 -14.70 16.24 4.45
N GLU A 73 -15.44 16.62 3.43
CA GLU A 73 -15.44 15.96 2.12
C GLU A 73 -14.68 16.83 1.12
N GLY A 74 -13.68 16.24 0.52
CA GLY A 74 -12.83 16.83 -0.52
C GLY A 74 -12.46 15.79 -1.54
N VAL A 75 -11.21 15.74 -1.95
CA VAL A 75 -10.64 14.66 -2.76
C VAL A 75 -10.88 13.32 -2.05
N GLY A 76 -10.54 13.24 -0.77
CA GLY A 76 -10.90 12.14 0.13
C GLY A 76 -12.02 12.50 1.11
N VAL A 77 -12.13 11.71 2.19
CA VAL A 77 -12.98 12.00 3.35
C VAL A 77 -12.11 12.10 4.59
N VAL A 78 -12.32 13.12 5.39
CA VAL A 78 -11.60 13.34 6.65
C VAL A 78 -12.56 13.41 7.80
N GLY A 79 -12.34 12.59 8.83
CA GLY A 79 -13.04 12.65 10.11
C GLY A 79 -12.14 13.20 11.20
N LEU A 80 -12.63 14.13 12.01
CA LEU A 80 -11.91 14.64 13.18
C LEU A 80 -12.57 14.19 14.46
N LEU A 81 -11.76 13.64 15.35
CA LEU A 81 -12.15 13.37 16.72
C LEU A 81 -11.18 14.07 17.67
N LYS A 82 -11.65 15.07 18.37
CA LYS A 82 -10.87 15.83 19.35
C LYS A 82 -11.32 15.51 20.76
N GLN A 83 -10.35 15.28 21.65
CA GLN A 83 -10.58 15.03 23.06
C GLN A 83 -9.56 15.79 23.92
N GLY A 84 -10.02 16.33 25.04
CA GLY A 84 -9.20 17.08 25.98
C GLY A 84 -8.69 18.43 25.45
N SER A 85 -7.56 18.89 25.97
CA SER A 85 -6.93 20.18 25.65
C SER A 85 -5.57 20.05 24.93
N GLY A 86 -5.12 18.84 24.68
CA GLY A 86 -3.86 18.56 24.00
C GLY A 86 -3.80 19.15 22.59
N ASN A 87 -2.64 19.59 22.19
CA ASN A 87 -2.41 20.21 20.88
C ASN A 87 -1.74 19.25 19.87
N ARG A 88 -1.54 17.97 20.24
CA ARG A 88 -1.04 16.96 19.33
C ARG A 88 -2.14 16.46 18.40
N ALA A 89 -1.79 16.24 17.13
CA ALA A 89 -2.66 15.63 16.17
C ALA A 89 -1.92 14.50 15.44
N ILE A 90 -2.58 13.35 15.30
CA ILE A 90 -2.07 12.22 14.52
C ILE A 90 -3.05 11.86 13.41
N GLY A 91 -2.52 11.47 12.25
CA GLY A 91 -3.28 10.99 11.11
C GLY A 91 -3.30 9.47 11.05
N LEU A 92 -4.48 8.89 10.84
CA LEU A 92 -4.65 7.47 10.53
C LEU A 92 -5.26 7.37 9.14
N ARG A 93 -4.60 6.64 8.24
CA ARG A 93 -4.99 6.57 6.82
C ARG A 93 -5.50 5.17 6.45
N ALA A 94 -6.57 5.14 5.68
CA ALA A 94 -7.00 4.00 4.88
C ALA A 94 -7.27 4.44 3.44
N ASP A 95 -6.87 3.63 2.50
CA ASP A 95 -7.19 3.73 1.08
C ASP A 95 -8.63 3.28 0.80
N MET A 96 -9.24 3.72 -0.33
CA MET A 96 -10.65 3.48 -0.61
C MET A 96 -10.92 2.80 -1.95
N ASP A 97 -10.00 2.89 -2.88
CA ASP A 97 -10.21 2.49 -4.27
C ASP A 97 -10.14 0.97 -4.49
N ALA A 98 -10.70 0.54 -5.60
CA ALA A 98 -10.71 -0.83 -6.07
C ALA A 98 -10.00 -0.95 -7.42
N LEU A 99 -9.79 -2.19 -7.86
CA LEU A 99 -9.05 -2.54 -9.07
C LEU A 99 -9.96 -2.94 -10.23
N PRO A 100 -9.55 -2.73 -11.49
CA PRO A 100 -10.28 -3.16 -12.68
C PRO A 100 -10.09 -4.68 -12.92
N ILE A 101 -10.57 -5.50 -11.99
CA ILE A 101 -10.45 -6.97 -11.98
C ILE A 101 -11.82 -7.62 -11.99
N PHE A 102 -12.02 -8.65 -12.84
CA PHE A 102 -13.19 -9.52 -12.76
C PHE A 102 -13.01 -10.51 -11.62
N GLU A 103 -13.85 -10.40 -10.62
CA GLU A 103 -13.84 -11.29 -9.47
C GLU A 103 -14.30 -12.70 -9.85
N THR A 104 -13.57 -13.71 -9.37
CA THR A 104 -13.85 -15.14 -9.58
C THR A 104 -14.14 -15.87 -8.28
N SER A 105 -14.30 -15.16 -7.19
CA SER A 105 -14.65 -15.71 -5.86
C SER A 105 -16.06 -16.34 -5.88
N THR A 106 -16.32 -17.21 -4.90
CA THR A 106 -17.60 -17.96 -4.82
C THR A 106 -18.39 -17.65 -3.54
N HIS A 107 -17.93 -16.68 -2.73
CA HIS A 107 -18.68 -16.25 -1.55
C HIS A 107 -19.95 -15.45 -1.93
N ASP A 108 -20.82 -15.19 -0.96
CA ASP A 108 -22.13 -14.56 -1.16
C ASP A 108 -22.09 -13.02 -1.24
N TYR A 109 -20.89 -12.42 -1.12
CA TYR A 109 -20.66 -10.96 -1.19
C TYR A 109 -19.72 -10.54 -2.33
N VAL A 110 -19.67 -11.30 -3.42
CA VAL A 110 -18.92 -10.92 -4.63
C VAL A 110 -19.32 -9.55 -5.13
N SER A 111 -18.41 -8.88 -5.81
CA SER A 111 -18.64 -7.57 -6.43
C SER A 111 -19.89 -7.56 -7.30
N GLN A 112 -20.73 -6.55 -7.13
CA GLN A 112 -21.90 -6.30 -7.99
C GLN A 112 -21.58 -5.34 -9.16
N ASN A 113 -20.33 -4.85 -9.23
CA ASN A 113 -19.80 -4.02 -10.31
C ASN A 113 -18.87 -4.87 -11.19
N PRO A 114 -19.39 -5.49 -12.29
CA PRO A 114 -18.60 -6.40 -13.11
C PRO A 114 -17.33 -5.73 -13.64
N GLY A 115 -16.19 -6.39 -13.45
CA GLY A 115 -14.89 -5.85 -13.85
C GLY A 115 -14.24 -4.92 -12.83
N THR A 116 -14.81 -4.80 -11.63
CA THR A 116 -14.22 -4.02 -10.53
C THR A 116 -14.25 -4.86 -9.25
N MET A 117 -13.16 -4.92 -8.50
CA MET A 117 -13.03 -5.74 -7.29
C MET A 117 -12.09 -5.09 -6.28
N HIS A 118 -12.43 -5.15 -4.99
CA HIS A 118 -11.48 -4.89 -3.92
C HIS A 118 -10.51 -6.08 -3.79
N ALA A 119 -9.51 -6.14 -4.66
CA ALA A 119 -8.52 -7.22 -4.68
C ALA A 119 -7.22 -6.87 -3.96
N CYS A 120 -7.13 -5.68 -3.33
CA CYS A 120 -6.01 -5.25 -2.49
C CYS A 120 -6.37 -5.19 -0.99
N GLY A 121 -7.66 -5.27 -0.64
CA GLY A 121 -8.12 -5.30 0.76
C GLY A 121 -8.48 -3.93 1.33
N HIS A 122 -8.63 -2.91 0.49
CA HIS A 122 -8.98 -1.55 0.90
C HIS A 122 -10.35 -1.47 1.58
N ASP A 123 -11.30 -2.35 1.22
CA ASP A 123 -12.56 -2.54 1.93
C ASP A 123 -12.36 -2.92 3.41
N GLY A 124 -11.37 -3.76 3.69
CA GLY A 124 -10.95 -4.11 5.04
C GLY A 124 -10.22 -2.96 5.76
N HIS A 125 -9.34 -2.25 5.06
CA HIS A 125 -8.61 -1.11 5.63
C HIS A 125 -9.58 0.00 6.08
N MET A 126 -10.52 0.41 5.21
CA MET A 126 -11.58 1.37 5.56
C MET A 126 -12.38 0.91 6.77
N THR A 127 -12.76 -0.36 6.78
CA THR A 127 -13.60 -0.92 7.84
C THR A 127 -12.87 -1.00 9.17
N MET A 128 -11.58 -1.36 9.19
CA MET A 128 -10.77 -1.32 10.41
C MET A 128 -10.65 0.10 10.96
N LEU A 129 -10.47 1.10 10.08
CA LEU A 129 -10.35 2.50 10.48
C LEU A 129 -11.69 3.07 11.00
N LEU A 130 -12.82 2.72 10.38
CA LEU A 130 -14.17 3.07 10.88
C LEU A 130 -14.45 2.39 12.22
N GLY A 131 -14.01 1.15 12.39
CA GLY A 131 -14.09 0.43 13.66
C GLY A 131 -13.32 1.14 14.77
N ALA A 132 -12.12 1.64 14.49
CA ALA A 132 -11.33 2.43 15.43
C ALA A 132 -12.03 3.75 15.78
N ALA A 133 -12.59 4.44 14.78
CA ALA A 133 -13.36 5.66 15.01
C ALA A 133 -14.54 5.40 15.97
N ALA A 134 -15.26 4.29 15.80
CA ALA A 134 -16.36 3.91 16.68
C ALA A 134 -15.89 3.58 18.12
N ILE A 135 -14.77 2.88 18.27
CA ILE A 135 -14.18 2.58 19.60
C ILE A 135 -13.79 3.87 20.30
N LEU A 136 -13.07 4.77 19.61
CA LEU A 136 -12.56 6.01 20.17
C LEU A 136 -13.66 7.03 20.44
N ALA A 137 -14.70 7.10 19.59
CA ALA A 137 -15.86 7.97 19.83
C ALA A 137 -16.67 7.53 21.07
N LYS A 138 -16.75 6.23 21.31
CA LYS A 138 -17.45 5.66 22.47
C LYS A 138 -16.67 5.79 23.78
N ASP A 139 -15.36 5.61 23.72
CA ASP A 139 -14.44 5.64 24.88
C ASP A 139 -13.19 6.47 24.52
N PRO A 140 -13.31 7.82 24.59
CA PRO A 140 -12.26 8.74 24.17
C PRO A 140 -11.20 8.93 25.24
N ASP A 141 -10.47 7.85 25.56
CA ASP A 141 -9.38 7.87 26.53
C ASP A 141 -8.07 8.31 25.88
N PHE A 142 -8.00 9.59 25.48
CA PHE A 142 -6.80 10.24 24.92
C PHE A 142 -6.89 11.76 25.10
N ASP A 143 -5.81 12.52 24.81
CA ASP A 143 -5.75 13.98 24.87
C ASP A 143 -5.08 14.55 23.61
N GLY A 144 -5.86 15.08 22.70
CA GLY A 144 -5.41 15.59 21.41
C GLY A 144 -6.43 15.44 20.29
N THR A 145 -5.96 15.31 19.05
CA THR A 145 -6.81 15.18 17.87
C THR A 145 -6.40 13.96 17.04
N VAL A 146 -7.38 13.13 16.70
CA VAL A 146 -7.24 12.07 15.71
C VAL A 146 -7.84 12.53 14.39
N VAL A 147 -7.06 12.45 13.33
CA VAL A 147 -7.47 12.78 11.96
C VAL A 147 -7.57 11.47 11.18
N PHE A 148 -8.79 11.03 10.90
CA PHE A 148 -9.08 9.85 10.10
C PHE A 148 -9.07 10.23 8.63
N LEU A 149 -8.12 9.71 7.87
CA LEU A 149 -7.91 10.02 6.46
C LEU A 149 -8.37 8.83 5.60
N PHE A 150 -9.45 9.00 4.85
CA PHE A 150 -9.90 8.03 3.87
C PHE A 150 -9.50 8.55 2.50
N GLN A 151 -8.48 7.91 1.93
CA GLN A 151 -7.76 8.36 0.76
C GLN A 151 -8.25 7.64 -0.50
N PRO A 152 -8.58 8.37 -1.60
CA PRO A 152 -8.89 7.77 -2.90
C PRO A 152 -7.63 7.36 -3.66
N ASN A 153 -7.79 6.55 -4.70
CA ASN A 153 -6.85 6.34 -5.82
C ASN A 153 -5.40 6.04 -5.41
N GLU A 154 -5.23 5.10 -4.49
CA GLU A 154 -3.92 4.60 -4.08
C GLU A 154 -3.26 3.82 -5.24
N GLU A 155 -4.00 2.96 -5.93
CA GLU A 155 -3.53 2.01 -6.94
C GLU A 155 -2.87 2.69 -8.18
N HIS A 156 -3.06 4.00 -8.36
CA HIS A 156 -2.40 4.79 -9.39
C HIS A 156 -1.35 5.76 -8.83
N GLY A 157 -1.05 5.73 -7.55
CA GLY A 157 -0.03 6.58 -6.92
C GLY A 157 -0.37 8.06 -6.82
N LEU A 158 -1.66 8.45 -6.92
CA LEU A 158 -2.06 9.86 -7.07
C LEU A 158 -2.91 10.39 -5.91
N GLY A 159 -3.50 9.52 -5.11
CA GLY A 159 -4.50 9.91 -4.12
C GLY A 159 -3.92 10.67 -2.93
N ALA A 160 -2.79 10.20 -2.38
CA ALA A 160 -2.11 10.85 -1.28
C ALA A 160 -1.63 12.26 -1.67
N GLN A 161 -1.00 12.40 -2.85
CA GLN A 161 -0.56 13.70 -3.35
C GLN A 161 -1.74 14.64 -3.59
N ALA A 162 -2.86 14.16 -4.15
CA ALA A 162 -4.05 14.97 -4.36
C ALA A 162 -4.65 15.50 -3.05
N MET A 163 -4.65 14.71 -1.97
CA MET A 163 -5.07 15.18 -0.64
C MET A 163 -4.09 16.21 -0.06
N LEU A 164 -2.78 16.03 -0.26
CA LEU A 164 -1.77 17.01 0.16
C LEU A 164 -1.91 18.34 -0.61
N ASP A 165 -2.14 18.29 -1.92
CA ASP A 165 -2.35 19.46 -2.79
C ASP A 165 -3.65 20.22 -2.43
N GLU A 166 -4.66 19.53 -1.87
CA GLU A 166 -5.88 20.13 -1.32
C GLU A 166 -5.64 20.87 0.01
N GLY A 167 -4.43 20.78 0.57
CA GLY A 167 -4.05 21.48 1.78
C GLY A 167 -4.43 20.76 3.07
N ILE A 168 -4.40 19.42 3.06
CA ILE A 168 -4.81 18.62 4.23
C ILE A 168 -3.96 18.89 5.47
N LEU A 169 -2.65 19.11 5.30
CA LEU A 169 -1.72 19.35 6.41
C LEU A 169 -1.80 20.79 6.94
N GLU A 170 -2.12 21.76 6.09
CA GLU A 170 -2.36 23.15 6.48
C GLU A 170 -3.65 23.28 7.28
N ARG A 171 -4.67 22.50 6.91
CA ARG A 171 -5.97 22.51 7.57
C ARG A 171 -5.97 21.70 8.87
N PHE A 172 -5.28 20.56 8.88
CA PHE A 172 -5.15 19.67 10.03
C PHE A 172 -3.68 19.50 10.35
N PRO A 173 -3.14 20.13 11.40
CA PRO A 173 -1.70 20.14 11.71
C PRO A 173 -1.22 18.78 12.26
N ILE A 174 -1.32 17.76 11.42
CA ILE A 174 -0.89 16.38 11.69
C ILE A 174 0.62 16.36 11.91
N GLN A 175 1.07 15.78 13.02
CA GLN A 175 2.48 15.68 13.39
C GLN A 175 3.07 14.30 13.10
N GLU A 176 2.25 13.29 13.02
CA GLU A 176 2.61 11.91 12.70
C GLU A 176 1.46 11.25 11.93
N VAL A 177 1.79 10.39 10.97
CA VAL A 177 0.79 9.69 10.15
C VAL A 177 1.06 8.20 10.11
N TYR A 178 -0.01 7.39 10.07
CA TYR A 178 0.07 5.94 10.10
C TYR A 178 -0.87 5.32 9.07
N ALA A 179 -0.42 4.23 8.45
CA ALA A 179 -1.24 3.42 7.56
C ALA A 179 -1.04 1.92 7.83
N ILE A 180 -2.12 1.14 7.70
CA ILE A 180 -2.07 -0.33 7.69
C ILE A 180 -2.32 -0.81 6.27
N HIS A 181 -1.52 -1.78 5.83
CA HIS A 181 -1.86 -2.60 4.69
C HIS A 181 -1.92 -4.08 5.09
N ASN A 182 -2.94 -4.81 4.67
CA ASN A 182 -3.03 -6.24 4.91
C ASN A 182 -1.98 -7.03 4.12
N LEU A 183 -1.53 -8.15 4.66
CA LEU A 183 -0.50 -8.99 4.05
C LEU A 183 -0.97 -10.44 3.96
N PRO A 184 -1.49 -10.90 2.81
CA PRO A 184 -1.74 -12.32 2.57
C PRO A 184 -0.46 -13.14 2.68
N GLY A 185 -0.59 -14.39 3.19
CA GLY A 185 0.53 -15.29 3.40
C GLY A 185 1.26 -15.08 4.74
N ALA A 186 0.97 -14.02 5.48
CA ALA A 186 1.40 -13.83 6.86
C ALA A 186 0.34 -14.33 7.84
N PRO A 187 0.73 -14.83 9.04
CA PRO A 187 -0.23 -15.25 10.09
C PRO A 187 -1.23 -14.13 10.40
N LEU A 188 -2.49 -14.50 10.64
CA LEU A 188 -3.55 -13.56 10.96
C LEU A 188 -3.17 -12.65 12.14
N GLY A 189 -3.22 -11.32 11.91
CA GLY A 189 -2.93 -10.32 12.93
C GLY A 189 -1.45 -10.12 13.26
N GLN A 190 -0.52 -10.84 12.61
CA GLN A 190 0.92 -10.59 12.77
C GLN A 190 1.27 -9.21 12.21
N VAL A 191 1.78 -8.32 13.05
CA VAL A 191 2.23 -6.97 12.65
C VAL A 191 3.67 -7.04 12.19
N SER A 192 3.98 -6.45 11.03
CA SER A 192 5.35 -6.34 10.56
C SER A 192 5.62 -4.96 9.97
N THR A 193 6.76 -4.39 10.33
CA THR A 193 7.20 -3.06 9.90
C THR A 193 8.72 -2.97 9.96
N ARG A 194 9.27 -1.81 9.67
CA ARG A 194 10.69 -1.48 9.85
C ARG A 194 10.89 0.04 9.84
N THR A 195 11.91 0.51 10.51
CA THR A 195 12.44 1.86 10.33
C THR A 195 13.17 1.95 8.98
N GLY A 196 13.02 3.06 8.29
CA GLY A 196 13.58 3.24 6.95
C GLY A 196 12.68 2.71 5.86
N GLN A 197 13.24 2.39 4.71
CA GLN A 197 12.50 2.00 3.53
C GLN A 197 11.72 0.68 3.74
N ILE A 198 10.39 0.73 3.56
CA ILE A 198 9.49 -0.43 3.66
C ILE A 198 8.92 -0.87 2.32
N CYS A 199 8.56 0.06 1.42
CA CYS A 199 8.13 -0.23 0.05
C CYS A 199 9.05 0.43 -0.97
N SER A 200 9.18 -0.18 -2.14
CA SER A 200 10.00 0.32 -3.24
C SER A 200 9.27 1.40 -4.04
N SER A 201 10.02 2.24 -4.76
CA SER A 201 9.43 3.08 -5.81
C SER A 201 9.02 2.24 -7.01
N GLU A 202 8.13 2.81 -7.82
CA GLU A 202 7.81 2.35 -9.15
C GLU A 202 8.02 3.48 -10.14
N SER A 203 8.79 3.22 -11.19
CA SER A 203 8.96 4.15 -12.29
C SER A 203 8.82 3.43 -13.61
N LEU A 204 8.03 4.02 -14.51
CA LEU A 204 7.85 3.53 -15.87
C LEU A 204 8.72 4.33 -16.82
N PHE A 205 9.36 3.66 -17.77
CA PHE A 205 10.13 4.34 -18.80
C PHE A 205 9.68 3.97 -20.20
N GLU A 206 9.85 4.94 -21.11
CA GLU A 206 9.67 4.75 -22.55
C GLU A 206 10.86 5.35 -23.29
N ILE A 207 11.46 4.55 -24.17
CA ILE A 207 12.58 4.96 -25.01
C ILE A 207 12.16 4.79 -26.48
N ILE A 208 12.04 5.88 -27.23
CA ILE A 208 11.69 5.87 -28.64
C ILE A 208 12.94 6.15 -29.47
N ILE A 209 13.27 5.23 -30.37
CA ILE A 209 14.42 5.27 -31.25
C ILE A 209 13.93 5.61 -32.66
N GLU A 210 14.36 6.76 -33.19
CA GLU A 210 14.06 7.19 -34.54
C GLU A 210 15.24 6.83 -35.48
N GLY A 211 15.17 5.63 -36.03
CA GLY A 211 16.14 5.14 -37.00
C GLY A 211 15.79 5.54 -38.45
N GLN A 212 16.22 4.70 -39.40
CA GLN A 212 15.87 4.84 -40.82
C GLN A 212 15.54 3.45 -41.38
N GLY A 213 14.26 3.26 -41.74
CA GLY A 213 13.82 2.04 -42.38
C GLY A 213 14.42 1.81 -43.78
N GLY A 214 14.35 0.57 -44.26
CA GLY A 214 14.89 0.21 -45.55
C GLY A 214 14.61 -1.24 -45.96
N HIS A 215 15.14 -1.64 -47.10
CA HIS A 215 15.05 -3.03 -47.57
C HIS A 215 15.98 -3.91 -46.76
N ALA A 216 15.49 -5.02 -46.19
CA ALA A 216 16.23 -5.89 -45.27
C ALA A 216 17.53 -6.47 -45.89
N SER A 217 17.63 -6.60 -47.22
CA SER A 217 18.85 -7.05 -47.90
C SER A 217 19.88 -5.93 -48.17
N MET A 218 19.55 -4.67 -47.84
CA MET A 218 20.44 -3.51 -48.01
C MET A 218 20.55 -2.72 -46.69
N PRO A 219 21.00 -3.33 -45.57
CA PRO A 219 20.99 -2.69 -44.26
C PRO A 219 21.87 -1.45 -44.17
N GLN A 220 22.90 -1.33 -45.02
CA GLN A 220 23.79 -0.18 -45.09
C GLN A 220 23.08 1.13 -45.59
N MET A 221 21.89 1.01 -46.17
CA MET A 221 21.07 2.14 -46.60
C MET A 221 20.13 2.67 -45.54
N GLY A 222 20.00 1.95 -44.41
CA GLY A 222 19.16 2.29 -43.29
C GLY A 222 19.94 2.54 -42.00
N ARG A 223 19.21 2.78 -40.92
CA ARG A 223 19.68 2.71 -39.52
C ARG A 223 18.69 1.87 -38.75
N ASP A 224 19.06 0.61 -38.56
CA ASP A 224 18.16 -0.43 -38.05
C ASP A 224 17.83 -0.19 -36.57
N ALA A 225 16.59 0.22 -36.31
CA ALA A 225 16.10 0.51 -34.97
C ALA A 225 16.05 -0.73 -34.06
N ILE A 226 15.96 -1.98 -34.62
CA ILE A 226 16.00 -3.21 -33.83
C ILE A 226 17.39 -3.44 -33.25
N THR A 227 18.44 -3.34 -34.07
CA THR A 227 19.82 -3.56 -33.61
C THR A 227 20.23 -2.52 -32.59
N ILE A 228 19.87 -1.24 -32.80
CA ILE A 228 20.13 -0.17 -31.84
C ILE A 228 19.36 -0.40 -30.54
N GLY A 229 18.09 -0.77 -30.62
CA GLY A 229 17.27 -1.08 -29.44
C GLY A 229 17.82 -2.27 -28.65
N ALA A 230 18.28 -3.32 -29.31
CA ALA A 230 18.90 -4.48 -28.65
C ALA A 230 20.20 -4.10 -27.91
N GLU A 231 21.03 -3.22 -28.48
CA GLU A 231 22.22 -2.68 -27.83
C GLU A 231 21.84 -1.88 -26.57
N ILE A 232 20.81 -1.03 -26.67
CA ILE A 232 20.29 -0.28 -25.51
C ILE A 232 19.81 -1.23 -24.42
N VAL A 233 18.97 -2.24 -24.76
CA VAL A 233 18.48 -3.24 -23.78
C VAL A 233 19.62 -3.88 -23.01
N GLN A 234 20.69 -4.31 -23.70
CA GLN A 234 21.86 -4.91 -23.07
C GLN A 234 22.64 -3.89 -22.21
N ALA A 235 22.82 -2.68 -22.71
CA ALA A 235 23.56 -1.64 -22.00
C ALA A 235 22.85 -1.18 -20.73
N LEU A 236 21.51 -1.11 -20.72
CA LEU A 236 20.70 -0.78 -19.53
C LEU A 236 20.94 -1.78 -18.38
N GLN A 237 21.21 -3.07 -18.66
CA GLN A 237 21.52 -4.06 -17.63
C GLN A 237 22.81 -3.71 -16.87
N THR A 238 23.70 -2.91 -17.46
CA THR A 238 24.92 -2.45 -16.80
C THR A 238 24.67 -1.42 -15.71
N ILE A 239 23.51 -0.78 -15.69
CA ILE A 239 23.14 0.17 -14.64
C ILE A 239 23.20 -0.53 -13.29
N VAL A 240 22.45 -1.61 -13.12
CA VAL A 240 22.42 -2.38 -11.87
C VAL A 240 23.73 -3.08 -11.61
N SER A 241 24.29 -3.74 -12.63
CA SER A 241 25.44 -4.62 -12.44
C SER A 241 26.79 -3.90 -12.33
N ARG A 242 26.92 -2.64 -12.82
CA ARG A 242 28.22 -1.95 -12.96
C ARG A 242 28.24 -0.47 -12.54
N LYS A 243 27.09 0.16 -12.37
CA LYS A 243 27.00 1.61 -12.13
C LYS A 243 26.48 1.96 -10.74
N LEU A 244 25.64 1.11 -10.15
CA LEU A 244 25.13 1.26 -8.79
C LEU A 244 25.98 0.53 -7.77
N ALA A 245 25.89 0.90 -6.51
CA ALA A 245 26.55 0.21 -5.40
C ALA A 245 26.04 -1.23 -5.25
N PRO A 246 26.87 -2.18 -4.86
CA PRO A 246 26.40 -3.51 -4.49
C PRO A 246 25.34 -3.42 -3.39
N GLY A 247 24.17 -4.05 -3.60
CA GLY A 247 23.08 -4.03 -2.62
C GLY A 247 22.15 -2.81 -2.71
N ALA A 248 22.25 -1.97 -3.74
CA ALA A 248 21.32 -0.84 -3.96
C ALA A 248 19.84 -1.26 -4.03
N GLY A 249 19.58 -2.55 -4.31
CA GLY A 249 18.20 -3.07 -4.34
C GLY A 249 17.36 -2.46 -5.46
N VAL A 250 17.98 -2.33 -6.63
CA VAL A 250 17.34 -1.77 -7.85
C VAL A 250 17.06 -2.90 -8.84
N VAL A 251 15.90 -2.82 -9.48
CA VAL A 251 15.51 -3.66 -10.63
C VAL A 251 15.26 -2.74 -11.83
N VAL A 252 15.81 -3.13 -13.00
CA VAL A 252 15.52 -2.45 -14.29
C VAL A 252 15.09 -3.53 -15.27
N SER A 253 13.82 -3.52 -15.66
CA SER A 253 13.22 -4.49 -16.56
C SER A 253 12.74 -3.81 -17.84
N VAL A 254 13.20 -4.26 -19.00
CA VAL A 254 12.58 -3.92 -20.28
C VAL A 254 11.48 -4.94 -20.53
N THR A 255 10.24 -4.51 -20.63
CA THR A 255 9.06 -5.39 -20.71
C THR A 255 8.43 -5.41 -22.10
N GLU A 256 8.67 -4.36 -22.89
CA GLU A 256 8.16 -4.28 -24.26
C GLU A 256 9.25 -3.81 -25.22
N PHE A 257 9.27 -4.41 -26.42
CA PHE A 257 10.09 -3.98 -27.56
C PHE A 257 9.19 -3.98 -28.80
N ILE A 258 8.73 -2.80 -29.19
CA ILE A 258 7.78 -2.61 -30.27
C ILE A 258 8.49 -2.00 -31.47
N THR A 259 8.21 -2.48 -32.69
CA THR A 259 8.79 -1.95 -33.91
C THR A 259 7.76 -1.80 -35.01
N ASN A 260 8.05 -0.95 -36.02
CA ASN A 260 7.26 -0.79 -37.23
C ASN A 260 7.79 -1.58 -38.44
N GLY A 261 8.68 -2.55 -38.21
CA GLY A 261 9.26 -3.40 -39.23
C GLY A 261 8.32 -4.48 -39.76
N GLN A 262 8.71 -5.12 -40.87
CA GLN A 262 8.05 -6.28 -41.44
C GLN A 262 9.10 -7.29 -41.91
N ARG A 263 8.66 -8.47 -42.36
CA ARG A 263 9.56 -9.59 -42.71
C ARG A 263 10.76 -9.19 -43.59
N ASN A 264 10.59 -8.29 -44.53
CA ASN A 264 11.62 -7.85 -45.48
C ASN A 264 11.87 -6.33 -45.45
N VAL A 265 11.41 -5.65 -44.39
CA VAL A 265 11.55 -4.21 -44.17
C VAL A 265 12.22 -3.97 -42.83
N LEU A 266 13.38 -3.31 -42.84
CA LEU A 266 14.01 -2.80 -41.64
C LEU A 266 13.12 -1.75 -40.98
N PRO A 267 12.89 -1.80 -39.66
CA PRO A 267 12.11 -0.77 -38.98
C PRO A 267 12.85 0.56 -38.95
N GLY A 268 12.11 1.62 -39.22
CA GLY A 268 12.58 2.99 -39.02
C GLY A 268 12.39 3.50 -37.61
N GLN A 269 11.62 2.77 -36.80
CA GLN A 269 11.34 3.15 -35.41
C GLN A 269 11.30 1.90 -34.52
N ALA A 270 11.75 2.06 -33.27
CA ALA A 270 11.55 1.10 -32.20
C ALA A 270 11.21 1.81 -30.90
N THR A 271 10.34 1.21 -30.10
CA THR A 271 9.97 1.68 -28.77
C THR A 271 10.30 0.60 -27.75
N LEU A 272 11.06 0.95 -26.72
CA LEU A 272 11.29 0.12 -25.54
C LEU A 272 10.48 0.69 -24.38
N LYS A 273 9.77 -0.16 -23.64
CA LYS A 273 9.11 0.21 -22.39
C LYS A 273 9.56 -0.70 -21.27
N GLY A 274 9.44 -0.22 -20.05
CA GLY A 274 9.82 -1.04 -18.92
C GLY A 274 9.51 -0.39 -17.58
N ASP A 275 9.87 -1.15 -16.55
CA ASP A 275 9.64 -0.86 -15.14
C ASP A 275 10.98 -0.78 -14.39
N VAL A 276 11.07 0.17 -13.46
CA VAL A 276 12.20 0.36 -12.56
C VAL A 276 11.69 0.37 -11.13
N ARG A 277 12.28 -0.49 -10.31
CA ARG A 277 12.06 -0.50 -8.85
C ARG A 277 13.34 -0.07 -8.16
N ALA A 278 13.24 0.86 -7.21
CA ALA A 278 14.36 1.29 -6.40
C ALA A 278 13.97 1.37 -4.92
N ARG A 279 14.94 1.12 -4.04
CA ARG A 279 14.74 1.18 -2.59
C ARG A 279 15.03 2.56 -2.01
N MET A 280 15.81 3.38 -2.72
CA MET A 280 16.25 4.68 -2.22
C MET A 280 16.11 5.74 -3.31
N PRO A 281 15.70 6.98 -2.96
CA PRO A 281 15.52 8.07 -3.93
C PRO A 281 16.75 8.34 -4.79
N GLN A 282 17.94 8.35 -4.17
CA GLN A 282 19.19 8.59 -4.89
C GLN A 282 19.51 7.52 -5.95
N ASP A 283 19.11 6.27 -5.70
CA ASP A 283 19.32 5.17 -6.66
C ASP A 283 18.34 5.30 -7.82
N ARG A 284 17.07 5.64 -7.57
CA ARG A 284 16.06 5.93 -8.60
C ARG A 284 16.50 7.07 -9.52
N GLU A 285 16.95 8.18 -8.93
CA GLU A 285 17.46 9.33 -9.68
C GLU A 285 18.71 8.97 -10.51
N ALA A 286 19.61 8.17 -9.93
CA ALA A 286 20.79 7.68 -10.63
C ALA A 286 20.42 6.80 -11.83
N VAL A 287 19.42 5.91 -11.69
CA VAL A 287 18.91 5.08 -12.81
C VAL A 287 18.35 5.96 -13.92
N ALA A 288 17.49 6.91 -13.62
CA ALA A 288 16.90 7.82 -14.61
C ALA A 288 18.00 8.55 -15.41
N LYS A 289 18.98 9.11 -14.71
CA LYS A 289 20.12 9.79 -15.33
C LYS A 289 20.98 8.87 -16.19
N LEU A 290 21.32 7.68 -15.68
CA LEU A 290 22.17 6.70 -16.39
C LEU A 290 21.45 6.13 -17.62
N MET A 291 20.14 5.83 -17.51
CA MET A 291 19.32 5.38 -18.62
C MET A 291 19.34 6.37 -19.77
N LYS A 292 19.12 7.64 -19.46
CA LYS A 292 19.19 8.73 -20.47
C LYS A 292 20.58 8.83 -21.10
N GLN A 293 21.64 8.86 -20.29
CA GLN A 293 23.03 8.97 -20.78
C GLN A 293 23.44 7.79 -21.68
N ILE A 294 23.09 6.56 -21.30
CA ILE A 294 23.42 5.36 -22.07
C ILE A 294 22.67 5.38 -23.41
N SER A 295 21.37 5.65 -23.38
CA SER A 295 20.53 5.67 -24.58
C SER A 295 20.95 6.77 -25.56
N GLU A 296 21.19 7.98 -25.08
CA GLU A 296 21.69 9.09 -25.91
C GLU A 296 23.09 8.81 -26.47
N GLY A 297 23.98 8.18 -25.68
CA GLY A 297 25.32 7.80 -26.14
C GLY A 297 25.29 6.78 -27.28
N ILE A 298 24.46 5.76 -27.19
CA ILE A 298 24.27 4.74 -28.23
C ILE A 298 23.62 5.38 -29.47
N ALA A 299 22.59 6.18 -29.30
CA ALA A 299 21.94 6.90 -30.40
C ALA A 299 22.91 7.78 -31.18
N ALA A 300 23.79 8.52 -30.47
CA ALA A 300 24.83 9.35 -31.08
C ALA A 300 25.85 8.50 -31.88
N ALA A 301 26.25 7.34 -31.37
CA ALA A 301 27.16 6.41 -32.06
C ALA A 301 26.58 5.90 -33.38
N HIS A 302 25.27 5.68 -33.44
CA HIS A 302 24.53 5.24 -34.65
C HIS A 302 23.99 6.37 -35.52
N GLY A 303 24.14 7.63 -35.11
CA GLY A 303 23.65 8.81 -35.83
C GLY A 303 22.13 8.83 -35.97
N VAL A 304 21.41 8.46 -34.91
CA VAL A 304 19.94 8.48 -34.81
C VAL A 304 19.49 9.42 -33.69
N SER A 305 18.23 9.83 -33.73
CA SER A 305 17.58 10.54 -32.61
C SER A 305 16.88 9.57 -31.68
N ILE A 306 16.80 9.98 -30.41
CA ILE A 306 16.15 9.18 -29.37
C ILE A 306 15.41 10.12 -28.39
N SER A 307 14.29 9.66 -27.86
CA SER A 307 13.64 10.28 -26.71
C SER A 307 13.57 9.29 -25.56
N VAL A 308 13.78 9.77 -24.34
CA VAL A 308 13.73 8.96 -23.12
C VAL A 308 12.80 9.66 -22.15
N ALA A 309 11.66 9.03 -21.87
CA ALA A 309 10.76 9.39 -20.77
C ALA A 309 11.00 8.46 -19.59
N PHE A 310 10.95 9.01 -18.37
CA PHE A 310 11.07 8.27 -17.11
C PHE A 310 10.11 8.92 -16.12
N ASN A 311 9.01 8.24 -15.82
CA ASN A 311 7.95 8.72 -14.97
C ASN A 311 7.93 7.90 -13.69
N THR A 312 8.04 8.57 -12.54
CA THR A 312 7.89 7.92 -11.23
C THR A 312 6.41 7.95 -10.85
N GLU A 313 5.78 6.79 -10.81
CA GLU A 313 4.39 6.60 -10.43
C GLU A 313 4.26 6.57 -8.90
N PHE A 314 5.18 5.86 -8.22
CA PHE A 314 5.26 5.78 -6.77
C PHE A 314 6.68 6.08 -6.30
N ILE A 315 6.80 6.90 -5.27
CA ILE A 315 8.06 7.11 -4.57
C ILE A 315 8.28 6.05 -3.48
N GLU A 316 9.48 5.98 -2.95
CA GLU A 316 9.84 5.03 -1.88
C GLU A 316 9.10 5.37 -0.58
N THR A 317 8.43 4.38 0.04
CA THR A 317 7.85 4.56 1.39
C THR A 317 8.94 4.38 2.44
N ILE A 318 9.21 5.43 3.21
CA ILE A 318 10.27 5.48 4.21
C ILE A 318 9.67 5.79 5.58
N ASN A 319 9.66 4.79 6.46
CA ASN A 319 9.14 4.93 7.81
C ASN A 319 10.11 5.69 8.72
N ALA A 320 9.60 6.61 9.51
CA ALA A 320 10.33 7.30 10.56
C ALA A 320 10.49 6.41 11.82
N SER A 321 11.61 6.53 12.55
CA SER A 321 11.91 5.66 13.71
C SER A 321 10.85 5.79 14.81
N GLY A 322 10.51 7.03 15.23
CA GLY A 322 9.55 7.25 16.31
C GLY A 322 8.16 6.63 16.05
N PRO A 323 7.52 6.91 14.90
CA PRO A 323 6.27 6.23 14.50
C PRO A 323 6.41 4.70 14.40
N THR A 324 7.55 4.18 13.92
CA THR A 324 7.79 2.73 13.83
C THR A 324 7.87 2.08 15.22
N GLU A 325 8.57 2.70 16.14
CA GLU A 325 8.66 2.25 17.54
C GLU A 325 7.27 2.22 18.20
N ALA A 326 6.48 3.29 17.99
CA ALA A 326 5.12 3.37 18.51
C ALA A 326 4.20 2.25 17.99
N VAL A 327 4.33 1.89 16.71
CA VAL A 327 3.61 0.76 16.11
C VAL A 327 3.97 -0.56 16.77
N VAL A 328 5.26 -0.81 17.02
CA VAL A 328 5.76 -2.03 17.67
C VAL A 328 5.27 -2.10 19.13
N GLU A 329 5.30 -0.99 19.86
CA GLU A 329 4.81 -0.90 21.23
C GLU A 329 3.30 -1.15 21.32
N ALA A 330 2.50 -0.50 20.47
CA ALA A 330 1.05 -0.69 20.42
C ALA A 330 0.66 -2.13 20.05
N ALA A 331 1.37 -2.77 19.12
CA ALA A 331 1.16 -4.18 18.79
C ALA A 331 1.48 -5.10 19.98
N GLY A 332 2.59 -4.83 20.69
CA GLY A 332 2.97 -5.55 21.90
C GLY A 332 1.93 -5.41 23.01
N ALA A 333 1.36 -4.21 23.22
CA ALA A 333 0.31 -3.95 24.20
C ALA A 333 -0.98 -4.73 23.90
N GLN A 334 -1.26 -5.02 22.62
CA GLN A 334 -2.38 -5.84 22.17
C GLN A 334 -2.05 -7.35 22.14
N GLY A 335 -0.81 -7.75 22.50
CA GLY A 335 -0.37 -9.15 22.44
C GLY A 335 -0.23 -9.71 21.03
N LEU A 336 -0.09 -8.85 20.03
CA LEU A 336 0.09 -9.25 18.63
C LEU A 336 1.55 -9.67 18.40
N GLU A 337 1.74 -10.72 17.60
CA GLU A 337 3.07 -11.10 17.15
C GLU A 337 3.64 -10.00 16.26
N THR A 338 4.92 -9.62 16.46
CA THR A 338 5.56 -8.52 15.72
C THR A 338 6.87 -8.93 15.06
N ILE A 339 7.08 -8.44 13.82
CA ILE A 339 8.34 -8.48 13.09
C ILE A 339 8.81 -7.03 12.87
N PRO A 340 9.61 -6.45 13.78
CA PRO A 340 9.94 -5.01 13.77
C PRO A 340 11.02 -4.62 12.75
N ASN A 341 11.67 -5.58 12.10
CA ASN A 341 12.73 -5.38 11.13
C ASN A 341 12.54 -6.27 9.90
N ARG A 342 11.33 -6.25 9.32
CA ARG A 342 11.05 -7.03 8.12
C ARG A 342 11.91 -6.60 6.94
N GLU A 343 12.18 -7.52 6.01
CA GLU A 343 12.79 -7.16 4.73
C GLU A 343 11.85 -6.23 3.93
N PRO A 344 12.42 -5.25 3.20
CA PRO A 344 11.61 -4.35 2.36
C PRO A 344 10.75 -5.09 1.35
N MET A 345 9.57 -4.54 1.09
CA MET A 345 8.68 -5.03 0.03
C MET A 345 9.08 -4.49 -1.33
N SER A 346 8.82 -5.27 -2.37
CA SER A 346 9.02 -4.85 -3.76
C SER A 346 7.84 -4.10 -4.36
N PHE A 347 6.66 -4.18 -3.73
CA PHE A 347 5.51 -3.37 -4.13
C PHE A 347 5.67 -1.91 -3.68
N SER A 348 4.83 -1.05 -4.23
CA SER A 348 4.82 0.39 -4.01
C SER A 348 3.56 0.79 -3.24
N GLU A 349 3.55 2.00 -2.68
CA GLU A 349 2.46 2.51 -1.85
C GLU A 349 2.53 4.04 -1.82
N ASP A 350 1.46 4.74 -2.19
CA ASP A 350 1.45 6.20 -2.30
C ASP A 350 1.35 6.94 -0.95
N PHE A 351 1.08 6.21 0.14
CA PHE A 351 1.26 6.71 1.51
C PHE A 351 2.66 7.31 1.73
N ALA A 352 3.61 6.95 0.88
CA ALA A 352 4.95 7.53 0.80
C ALA A 352 4.94 9.06 0.76
N HIS A 353 3.95 9.67 0.08
CA HIS A 353 3.82 11.14 0.01
C HIS A 353 3.50 11.75 1.38
N PHE A 354 2.65 11.11 2.18
CA PHE A 354 2.42 11.52 3.56
C PHE A 354 3.69 11.36 4.42
N CYS A 355 4.41 10.23 4.27
CA CYS A 355 5.68 10.01 4.99
C CYS A 355 6.78 11.01 4.61
N GLN A 356 6.73 11.55 3.39
CA GLN A 356 7.65 12.59 2.93
C GLN A 356 7.31 13.96 3.55
N ALA A 357 6.04 14.22 3.81
CA ALA A 357 5.55 15.49 4.35
C ALA A 357 5.62 15.56 5.88
N VAL A 358 5.33 14.46 6.59
CA VAL A 358 5.38 14.35 8.05
C VAL A 358 5.94 12.98 8.47
N PRO A 359 6.55 12.85 9.67
CA PRO A 359 6.98 11.53 10.16
C PRO A 359 5.84 10.52 10.13
N GLY A 360 6.04 9.38 9.45
CA GLY A 360 5.00 8.38 9.29
C GLY A 360 5.50 6.96 9.43
N CYS A 361 4.55 6.02 9.56
CA CYS A 361 4.82 4.59 9.54
C CYS A 361 3.73 3.84 8.79
N LEU A 362 4.12 3.16 7.73
CA LEU A 362 3.35 2.07 7.13
C LEU A 362 3.68 0.78 7.89
N LEU A 363 2.64 0.04 8.29
CA LEU A 363 2.80 -1.30 8.82
C LEU A 363 1.99 -2.29 7.98
N LEU A 364 2.46 -3.55 7.97
CA LEU A 364 1.76 -4.64 7.31
C LEU A 364 1.16 -5.55 8.39
N ILE A 365 -0.09 -5.96 8.19
CA ILE A 365 -0.80 -6.85 9.11
C ILE A 365 -1.24 -8.13 8.41
N GLY A 366 -0.93 -9.29 8.99
CA GLY A 366 -1.20 -10.58 8.37
C GLY A 366 -2.68 -10.84 8.15
N ASN A 367 -3.06 -11.18 6.90
CA ASN A 367 -4.43 -11.50 6.48
C ASN A 367 -4.79 -12.99 6.69
N GLY A 368 -3.77 -13.85 6.86
CA GLY A 368 -3.90 -15.30 6.91
C GLY A 368 -3.05 -15.99 5.84
N GLN A 369 -2.79 -17.28 6.04
CA GLN A 369 -1.85 -18.05 5.21
C GLN A 369 -2.54 -19.03 4.26
N GLU A 370 -3.79 -19.39 4.53
CA GLU A 370 -4.49 -20.48 3.84
C GLU A 370 -5.77 -20.01 3.14
N GLY A 371 -6.20 -20.79 2.15
CA GLY A 371 -7.43 -20.55 1.42
C GLY A 371 -7.45 -19.21 0.69
N PRO A 372 -8.61 -18.52 0.61
CA PRO A 372 -8.73 -17.23 -0.06
C PRO A 372 -7.91 -16.13 0.65
N TYR A 373 -7.67 -16.24 1.95
CA TYR A 373 -6.94 -15.26 2.74
C TYR A 373 -5.42 -15.28 2.53
N GLY A 374 -4.89 -16.38 1.97
CA GLY A 374 -3.49 -16.53 1.57
C GLY A 374 -3.24 -16.25 0.09
N GLN A 375 -4.28 -15.97 -0.70
CA GLN A 375 -4.12 -15.61 -2.11
C GLN A 375 -3.39 -14.26 -2.24
N PRO A 376 -2.50 -14.11 -3.23
CA PRO A 376 -1.78 -12.85 -3.41
C PRO A 376 -2.73 -11.68 -3.68
N LEU A 377 -2.32 -10.49 -3.28
CA LEU A 377 -2.99 -9.24 -3.67
C LEU A 377 -3.14 -9.20 -5.19
N HIS A 378 -4.20 -8.55 -5.68
CA HIS A 378 -4.60 -8.43 -7.09
C HIS A 378 -5.02 -9.75 -7.75
N ALA A 379 -5.08 -10.86 -7.01
CA ALA A 379 -5.68 -12.09 -7.53
C ALA A 379 -7.20 -11.97 -7.61
N SER A 380 -7.80 -12.48 -8.71
CA SER A 380 -9.26 -12.41 -8.92
C SER A 380 -10.09 -13.21 -7.90
N ASN A 381 -9.47 -14.05 -7.11
CA ASN A 381 -10.06 -14.86 -6.03
C ASN A 381 -9.48 -14.53 -4.65
N TYR A 382 -8.83 -13.36 -4.51
CA TYR A 382 -8.40 -12.82 -3.23
C TYR A 382 -9.61 -12.52 -2.34
N ASP A 383 -9.46 -12.67 -1.03
CA ASP A 383 -10.45 -12.22 -0.04
C ASP A 383 -9.76 -11.66 1.22
N PHE A 384 -10.30 -10.58 1.75
CA PHE A 384 -9.88 -10.04 3.03
C PHE A 384 -10.45 -10.90 4.15
N ASN A 385 -9.63 -11.17 5.18
CA ASN A 385 -10.08 -11.99 6.30
C ASN A 385 -10.87 -11.14 7.31
N ASP A 386 -12.18 -11.36 7.39
CA ASP A 386 -13.07 -10.64 8.30
C ASP A 386 -12.63 -10.73 9.78
N ALA A 387 -11.91 -11.80 10.17
CA ALA A 387 -11.38 -11.94 11.52
C ALA A 387 -10.29 -10.91 11.85
N LEU A 388 -9.69 -10.28 10.83
CA LEU A 388 -8.72 -9.20 11.01
C LEU A 388 -9.38 -7.86 11.40
N LEU A 389 -10.64 -7.64 11.05
CA LEU A 389 -11.35 -6.38 11.29
C LEU A 389 -11.32 -5.91 12.75
N PRO A 390 -11.73 -6.72 13.73
CA PRO A 390 -11.67 -6.31 15.14
C PRO A 390 -10.23 -6.15 15.65
N ILE A 391 -9.28 -6.91 15.12
CA ILE A 391 -7.86 -6.82 15.50
C ILE A 391 -7.29 -5.47 15.06
N GLY A 392 -7.48 -5.10 13.79
CA GLY A 392 -6.99 -3.82 13.25
C GLY A 392 -7.68 -2.62 13.87
N ALA A 393 -9.00 -2.69 14.13
CA ALA A 393 -9.72 -1.63 14.82
C ALA A 393 -9.21 -1.40 16.26
N ALA A 394 -8.97 -2.47 17.01
CA ALA A 394 -8.42 -2.40 18.36
C ALA A 394 -6.97 -1.89 18.36
N PHE A 395 -6.15 -2.34 17.39
CA PHE A 395 -4.78 -1.87 17.22
C PHE A 395 -4.73 -0.35 16.98
N TRP A 396 -5.56 0.17 16.06
CA TRP A 396 -5.67 1.61 15.81
C TRP A 396 -6.06 2.40 17.06
N ALA A 397 -7.05 1.91 17.81
CA ALA A 397 -7.48 2.55 19.05
C ALA A 397 -6.38 2.57 20.12
N GLN A 398 -5.61 1.48 20.24
CA GLN A 398 -4.45 1.40 21.15
C GLN A 398 -3.37 2.40 20.74
N LEU A 399 -2.98 2.43 19.46
CA LEU A 399 -1.98 3.36 18.96
C LEU A 399 -2.35 4.83 19.26
N VAL A 400 -3.61 5.19 19.10
CA VAL A 400 -4.11 6.53 19.45
C VAL A 400 -3.92 6.81 20.94
N ARG A 401 -4.34 5.90 21.81
CA ARG A 401 -4.22 6.06 23.27
C ARG A 401 -2.77 6.20 23.71
N ASP A 402 -1.87 5.46 23.09
CA ASP A 402 -0.44 5.52 23.41
C ASP A 402 0.18 6.86 22.91
N ARG A 403 -0.15 7.28 21.68
CA ARG A 403 0.43 8.48 21.08
C ARG A 403 -0.16 9.78 21.61
N LEU A 404 -1.41 9.76 22.01
CA LEU A 404 -2.15 10.88 22.58
C LEU A 404 -2.49 10.62 24.06
N ALA A 405 -1.58 10.00 24.80
CA ALA A 405 -1.78 9.70 26.21
C ALA A 405 -2.05 10.97 27.01
N LYS A 406 -3.01 10.92 27.95
CA LYS A 406 -3.28 12.00 28.89
C LYS A 406 -2.05 12.31 29.73
N PRO A 407 -1.77 13.57 30.07
CA PRO A 407 -0.68 13.92 30.99
C PRO A 407 -0.83 13.16 32.32
N ALA A 408 0.28 12.62 32.81
CA ALA A 408 0.29 11.98 34.13
C ALA A 408 -0.04 13.02 35.22
N GLY A 409 -1.28 13.06 35.71
CA GLY A 409 -1.74 14.00 36.72
C GLY A 409 -3.25 14.25 36.76
N GLU A 410 -3.99 13.88 35.72
CA GLU A 410 -5.46 14.01 35.66
C GLU A 410 -6.20 12.69 35.86
N GLN A 411 -5.67 11.80 36.69
CA GLN A 411 -6.47 10.71 37.24
C GLN A 411 -7.41 11.36 38.25
N GLY A 412 -8.64 11.64 37.82
CA GLY A 412 -9.65 12.26 38.65
C GLY A 412 -9.83 11.47 39.96
N ASP A 413 -9.58 12.14 41.08
CA ASP A 413 -10.11 11.80 42.37
C ASP A 413 -11.65 11.79 42.27
N ASN A 414 -12.21 10.66 41.88
CA ASN A 414 -13.61 10.38 42.09
C ASN A 414 -13.74 9.79 43.51
N VAL A 415 -13.91 10.69 44.48
CA VAL A 415 -14.41 10.40 45.80
C VAL A 415 -15.95 10.36 45.77
#